data_f31552ed7f4f11d72d4d11c866c96716
#
_entry.id   f31552ed7f4f11d72d4d11c866c96716
#
_cell.length_a   1.000
_cell.length_b   1.000
_cell.length_c   1.000
_cell.angle_alpha   90.00
_cell.angle_beta   90.00
_cell.angle_gamma   90.00
#
_symmetry.space_group_name_H-M   'P 1'
#
loop_
_entity.id
_entity.type
_entity.pdbx_description
1 polymer ?
#
loop_
_entity_poly.entity_id
_entity_poly.type
_entity_poly.pdbx_seq_one_letter_code
_entity_poly.pdbx_strand_id
1 'polypeptide(L)'
;ARTSGGKKEIKELIKEIIMKYYRIHGADNNSSFYTNNKELLEYCPKCGLISNRYKAVISSIDKFVLKKKKYNFSFCLEGEVIVSQRFVDIYMKYQLKGLSFLELPKSKGFYLLQCNTEMKYDYENNPNLVRRQLCSECNQYFEVSCVLPIKLLDEDLLQNNAFYKTDLIVGGVVGRWPLILATDDIPYIFNKLEKVKDVYFNLCNKG
;
A
#
# COMPACT_ATOMS: atom_id res chain seq x y z
N ALA A 1 27.58 -43.25 -5.19
CA ALA A 1 27.92 -41.86 -4.99
C ALA A 1 27.43 -40.99 -6.17
N ARG A 2 26.15 -40.72 -6.27
CA ARG A 2 25.55 -39.73 -7.22
C ARG A 2 24.20 -39.33 -6.66
N THR A 3 24.08 -38.17 -5.97
CA THR A 3 22.78 -37.48 -5.75
C THR A 3 22.90 -36.15 -4.98
N SER A 4 24.11 -35.70 -4.59
CA SER A 4 24.22 -34.44 -3.84
C SER A 4 24.28 -33.19 -4.72
N GLY A 5 24.70 -33.30 -6.00
CA GLY A 5 24.80 -32.16 -6.91
C GLY A 5 23.44 -31.62 -7.36
N GLY A 6 22.51 -32.48 -7.77
CA GLY A 6 21.21 -32.06 -8.29
C GLY A 6 20.29 -31.37 -7.28
N LYS A 7 20.40 -31.71 -5.98
CA LYS A 7 19.63 -31.03 -4.93
C LYS A 7 20.15 -29.60 -4.64
N LYS A 8 21.43 -29.36 -4.88
CA LYS A 8 22.04 -28.05 -4.69
C LYS A 8 21.68 -27.10 -5.84
N GLU A 9 21.74 -27.61 -7.08
CA GLU A 9 21.33 -26.88 -8.28
C GLU A 9 19.84 -26.56 -8.27
N ILE A 10 18.97 -27.48 -7.86
CA ILE A 10 17.53 -27.26 -7.73
C ILE A 10 17.25 -26.22 -6.62
N LYS A 11 17.97 -26.24 -5.50
CA LYS A 11 17.83 -25.23 -4.45
C LYS A 11 18.34 -23.85 -4.87
N GLU A 12 19.38 -23.78 -5.68
CA GLU A 12 19.86 -22.51 -6.26
C GLU A 12 18.92 -21.97 -7.34
N LEU A 13 18.39 -22.82 -8.23
CA LEU A 13 17.34 -22.46 -9.19
C LEU A 13 16.04 -22.02 -8.49
N ILE A 14 15.64 -22.67 -7.41
CA ILE A 14 14.46 -22.24 -6.62
C ILE A 14 14.72 -20.90 -5.91
N LYS A 15 15.95 -20.61 -5.48
CA LYS A 15 16.30 -19.28 -4.93
C LYS A 15 16.24 -18.16 -5.96
N GLU A 16 16.45 -18.45 -7.26
CA GLU A 16 16.29 -17.46 -8.34
C GLU A 16 14.82 -17.18 -8.71
N ILE A 17 13.87 -17.98 -8.22
CA ILE A 17 12.43 -17.88 -8.56
C ILE A 17 11.62 -17.14 -7.48
N ILE A 18 12.20 -16.80 -6.33
CA ILE A 18 11.45 -16.01 -5.32
C ILE A 18 11.31 -14.59 -5.84
N MET A 19 10.09 -14.26 -6.24
CA MET A 19 9.76 -12.92 -6.70
C MET A 19 9.99 -11.92 -5.56
N LYS A 20 10.80 -10.91 -5.82
CA LYS A 20 10.99 -9.82 -4.88
C LYS A 20 9.78 -8.89 -4.91
N TYR A 21 9.42 -8.39 -3.76
CA TYR A 21 8.40 -7.35 -3.66
C TYR A 21 8.85 -6.25 -2.71
N TYR A 22 8.33 -5.08 -2.95
CA TYR A 22 8.77 -3.85 -2.31
C TYR A 22 7.57 -3.11 -1.75
N ARG A 23 7.69 -2.62 -0.54
CA ARG A 23 6.77 -1.61 -0.04
C ARG A 23 7.02 -0.31 -0.76
N ILE A 24 5.96 0.25 -1.36
CA ILE A 24 6.00 1.59 -1.94
C ILE A 24 5.59 2.62 -0.90
N HIS A 25 6.27 3.74 -0.89
CA HIS A 25 5.90 4.88 -0.06
C HIS A 25 6.32 6.21 -0.70
N GLY A 26 5.76 7.30 -0.18
CA GLY A 26 5.99 8.65 -0.68
C GLY A 26 5.90 9.68 0.45
N ALA A 27 5.76 10.94 0.07
CA ALA A 27 5.70 12.06 0.99
C ALA A 27 4.28 12.28 1.56
N ASP A 28 4.19 12.95 2.70
CA ASP A 28 2.95 13.48 3.22
C ASP A 28 2.56 14.77 2.46
N ASN A 29 1.35 14.79 1.92
CA ASN A 29 0.81 15.94 1.18
C ASN A 29 0.04 16.92 2.08
N ASN A 30 -0.12 16.62 3.36
CA ASN A 30 -0.84 17.40 4.38
C ASN A 30 -2.33 17.67 4.04
N SER A 31 -2.92 16.87 3.16
CA SER A 31 -4.34 16.98 2.81
C SER A 31 -5.17 15.99 3.62
N SER A 32 -6.45 16.22 3.71
CA SER A 32 -7.40 15.38 4.42
C SER A 32 -8.72 15.32 3.69
N PHE A 33 -9.29 14.14 3.56
CA PHE A 33 -10.64 13.92 3.08
C PHE A 33 -11.69 14.30 4.13
N TYR A 34 -11.31 14.27 5.41
CA TYR A 34 -12.24 14.45 6.53
C TYR A 34 -12.38 15.87 7.04
N THR A 35 -11.41 16.76 6.75
CA THR A 35 -11.38 18.11 7.32
C THR A 35 -12.68 18.89 7.11
N ASN A 36 -13.28 18.78 5.90
CA ASN A 36 -14.50 19.49 5.53
C ASN A 36 -15.73 18.57 5.41
N ASN A 37 -15.66 17.34 5.92
CA ASN A 37 -16.68 16.32 5.75
C ASN A 37 -16.83 15.46 7.00
N LYS A 38 -16.66 16.04 8.18
CA LYS A 38 -16.73 15.32 9.46
C LYS A 38 -18.10 14.68 9.69
N GLU A 39 -19.14 15.26 9.14
CA GLU A 39 -20.50 14.77 9.19
C GLU A 39 -20.71 13.43 8.48
N LEU A 40 -19.77 13.04 7.60
CA LEU A 40 -19.81 11.75 6.91
C LEU A 40 -19.17 10.60 7.72
N LEU A 41 -18.54 10.94 8.85
CA LEU A 41 -17.80 9.94 9.65
C LEU A 41 -18.72 9.24 10.63
N GLU A 42 -18.69 7.93 10.59
CA GLU A 42 -19.32 7.06 11.57
C GLU A 42 -18.24 6.50 12.51
N TYR A 43 -18.48 6.55 13.80
CA TYR A 43 -17.53 6.12 14.80
C TYR A 43 -18.03 4.88 15.54
N CYS A 44 -17.12 3.97 15.85
CA CYS A 44 -17.42 2.87 16.76
C CYS A 44 -17.79 3.45 18.15
N PRO A 45 -18.97 3.09 18.70
CA PRO A 45 -19.43 3.67 19.97
C PRO A 45 -18.54 3.28 21.16
N LYS A 46 -17.80 2.17 21.04
CA LYS A 46 -16.95 1.66 22.11
C LYS A 46 -15.54 2.24 22.10
N CYS A 47 -14.89 2.32 20.94
CA CYS A 47 -13.49 2.71 20.85
C CYS A 47 -13.25 4.06 20.14
N GLY A 48 -14.27 4.65 19.53
CA GLY A 48 -14.16 5.92 18.80
C GLY A 48 -13.40 5.84 17.47
N LEU A 49 -13.02 4.67 17.01
CA LEU A 49 -12.40 4.52 15.68
C LEU A 49 -13.45 4.70 14.57
N ILE A 50 -13.02 5.27 13.45
CA ILE A 50 -13.89 5.46 12.28
C ILE A 50 -14.21 4.08 11.69
N SER A 51 -15.49 3.76 11.57
CA SER A 51 -15.99 2.47 11.08
C SER A 51 -16.26 2.46 9.57
N ASN A 52 -16.56 3.62 8.97
CA ASN A 52 -16.95 3.75 7.56
C ASN A 52 -15.91 4.45 6.68
N ARG A 53 -14.61 4.32 6.98
CA ARG A 53 -13.50 5.05 6.34
C ARG A 53 -13.58 5.14 4.82
N TYR A 54 -13.68 3.99 4.16
CA TYR A 54 -13.72 3.93 2.69
C TYR A 54 -14.91 4.70 2.13
N LYS A 55 -16.11 4.50 2.67
CA LYS A 55 -17.33 5.21 2.27
C LYS A 55 -17.18 6.72 2.43
N ALA A 56 -16.62 7.18 3.55
CA ALA A 56 -16.39 8.58 3.82
C ALA A 56 -15.41 9.22 2.84
N VAL A 57 -14.30 8.53 2.51
CA VAL A 57 -13.33 8.97 1.50
C VAL A 57 -13.99 9.12 0.13
N ILE A 58 -14.68 8.09 -0.35
CA ILE A 58 -15.35 8.11 -1.67
C ILE A 58 -16.41 9.23 -1.75
N SER A 59 -17.21 9.41 -0.71
CA SER A 59 -18.22 10.47 -0.64
C SER A 59 -17.62 11.88 -0.55
N SER A 60 -16.32 12.00 -0.27
CA SER A 60 -15.60 13.27 -0.14
C SER A 60 -14.80 13.65 -1.40
N ILE A 61 -14.72 12.81 -2.42
CA ILE A 61 -13.87 13.01 -3.61
C ILE A 61 -14.16 14.35 -4.29
N ASP A 62 -15.41 14.68 -4.50
CA ASP A 62 -15.83 15.93 -5.18
C ASP A 62 -15.46 17.22 -4.42
N LYS A 63 -15.24 17.10 -3.11
CA LYS A 63 -14.89 18.22 -2.24
C LYS A 63 -13.39 18.28 -1.93
N PHE A 64 -12.65 17.19 -2.19
CA PHE A 64 -11.24 17.07 -1.83
C PHE A 64 -10.36 18.04 -2.62
N VAL A 65 -9.45 18.73 -1.91
CA VAL A 65 -8.45 19.62 -2.49
C VAL A 65 -7.06 19.20 -2.01
N LEU A 66 -6.18 18.85 -2.96
CA LEU A 66 -4.79 18.52 -2.69
C LEU A 66 -3.98 19.77 -2.38
N LYS A 67 -3.35 19.83 -1.21
CA LYS A 67 -2.55 20.98 -0.75
C LYS A 67 -1.18 21.03 -1.42
N LYS A 68 -0.48 19.91 -1.50
CA LYS A 68 0.87 19.83 -2.09
C LYS A 68 0.84 19.03 -3.40
N LYS A 69 0.82 19.72 -4.52
CA LYS A 69 0.71 19.16 -5.87
C LYS A 69 2.05 18.78 -6.52
N LYS A 70 3.15 18.79 -5.79
CA LYS A 70 4.50 18.53 -6.33
C LYS A 70 4.90 17.06 -6.34
N TYR A 71 4.14 16.19 -5.69
CA TYR A 71 4.51 14.80 -5.52
C TYR A 71 3.80 13.89 -6.53
N ASN A 72 4.52 12.90 -7.04
CA ASN A 72 3.95 11.88 -7.91
C ASN A 72 3.24 10.77 -7.13
N PHE A 73 3.66 10.53 -5.88
CA PHE A 73 3.04 9.59 -4.96
C PHE A 73 3.07 10.19 -3.55
N SER A 74 1.93 10.34 -2.93
CA SER A 74 1.84 10.99 -1.62
C SER A 74 0.69 10.46 -0.79
N PHE A 75 0.79 10.65 0.52
CA PHE A 75 -0.23 10.24 1.49
C PHE A 75 -1.02 11.43 2.03
N CYS A 76 -2.32 11.24 2.20
CA CYS A 76 -3.16 12.11 3.03
C CYS A 76 -3.01 11.75 4.52
N LEU A 77 -3.52 12.60 5.40
CA LEU A 77 -3.49 12.37 6.86
C LEU A 77 -4.19 11.06 7.27
N GLU A 78 -5.20 10.64 6.52
CA GLU A 78 -5.92 9.40 6.75
C GLU A 78 -5.15 8.15 6.27
N GLY A 79 -4.10 8.34 5.47
CA GLY A 79 -3.31 7.28 4.86
C GLY A 79 -3.74 6.93 3.43
N GLU A 80 -4.72 7.61 2.87
CA GLU A 80 -5.11 7.44 1.47
C GLU A 80 -4.00 7.95 0.54
N VAL A 81 -3.80 7.24 -0.57
CA VAL A 81 -2.73 7.52 -1.53
C VAL A 81 -3.24 8.37 -2.67
N ILE A 82 -2.55 9.49 -2.91
CA ILE A 82 -2.79 10.35 -4.08
C ILE A 82 -1.60 10.27 -5.03
N VAL A 83 -1.90 10.07 -6.30
CA VAL A 83 -0.89 10.00 -7.38
C VAL A 83 -1.13 11.07 -8.44
N SER A 84 -0.05 11.50 -9.10
CA SER A 84 -0.11 12.46 -10.22
C SER A 84 -0.48 11.78 -11.54
N GLN A 85 -0.85 12.57 -12.55
CA GLN A 85 -1.02 12.12 -13.93
C GLN A 85 0.23 11.39 -14.43
N ARG A 86 1.43 11.89 -14.11
CA ARG A 86 2.67 11.24 -14.50
C ARG A 86 2.79 9.80 -13.97
N PHE A 87 2.37 9.55 -12.74
CA PHE A 87 2.33 8.19 -12.19
C PHE A 87 1.39 7.30 -13.00
N VAL A 88 0.20 7.82 -13.33
CA VAL A 88 -0.80 7.10 -14.16
C VAL A 88 -0.27 6.83 -15.56
N ASP A 89 0.41 7.81 -16.19
CA ASP A 89 1.00 7.65 -17.52
C ASP A 89 2.07 6.54 -17.54
N ILE A 90 2.93 6.48 -16.50
CA ILE A 90 3.92 5.42 -16.35
C ILE A 90 3.20 4.06 -16.18
N TYR A 91 2.20 3.99 -15.31
CA TYR A 91 1.42 2.78 -15.08
C TYR A 91 0.84 2.23 -16.40
N MET A 92 0.23 3.09 -17.21
CA MET A 92 -0.35 2.73 -18.51
C MET A 92 0.72 2.37 -19.54
N LYS A 93 1.79 3.15 -19.65
CA LYS A 93 2.90 2.94 -20.60
C LYS A 93 3.54 1.56 -20.45
N TYR A 94 3.75 1.12 -19.21
CA TYR A 94 4.38 -0.16 -18.90
C TYR A 94 3.37 -1.29 -18.63
N GLN A 95 2.09 -1.05 -18.87
CA GLN A 95 1.00 -2.02 -18.71
C GLN A 95 1.02 -2.68 -17.32
N LEU A 96 1.30 -1.88 -16.28
CA LEU A 96 1.32 -2.34 -14.90
C LEU A 96 -0.09 -2.76 -14.46
N LYS A 97 -0.19 -3.58 -13.42
CA LYS A 97 -1.44 -4.20 -12.99
C LYS A 97 -1.75 -3.92 -11.52
N GLY A 98 -3.01 -4.13 -11.14
CA GLY A 98 -3.44 -4.15 -9.74
C GLY A 98 -3.91 -2.81 -9.17
N LEU A 99 -3.82 -1.72 -9.93
CA LEU A 99 -4.32 -0.41 -9.50
C LEU A 99 -5.49 0.08 -10.34
N SER A 100 -6.32 0.92 -9.73
CA SER A 100 -7.27 1.81 -10.39
C SER A 100 -7.16 3.23 -9.82
N PHE A 101 -7.65 4.20 -10.56
CA PHE A 101 -7.44 5.62 -10.29
C PHE A 101 -8.78 6.36 -10.38
N LEU A 102 -9.16 7.02 -9.28
CA LEU A 102 -10.34 7.88 -9.25
C LEU A 102 -9.90 9.33 -9.35
N GLU A 103 -10.38 10.03 -10.37
CA GLU A 103 -10.04 11.43 -10.58
C GLU A 103 -10.51 12.30 -9.40
N LEU A 104 -9.70 13.29 -9.06
CA LEU A 104 -10.00 14.29 -8.04
C LEU A 104 -10.43 15.60 -8.74
N PRO A 105 -11.74 15.89 -8.88
CA PRO A 105 -12.24 16.98 -9.73
C PRO A 105 -11.67 18.35 -9.38
N LYS A 106 -11.44 18.63 -8.08
CA LYS A 106 -10.84 19.89 -7.62
C LYS A 106 -9.31 19.89 -7.59
N SER A 107 -8.69 18.77 -8.01
CA SER A 107 -7.23 18.62 -8.03
C SER A 107 -6.81 17.97 -9.37
N LYS A 108 -7.15 18.64 -10.48
CA LYS A 108 -6.91 18.17 -11.84
C LYS A 108 -5.49 17.63 -12.01
N GLY A 109 -5.39 16.47 -12.67
CA GLY A 109 -4.12 15.75 -12.87
C GLY A 109 -3.65 14.98 -11.64
N PHE A 110 -4.51 14.80 -10.63
CA PHE A 110 -4.28 13.93 -9.46
C PHE A 110 -5.43 12.99 -9.25
N TYR A 111 -5.11 11.81 -8.71
CA TYR A 111 -6.03 10.69 -8.59
C TYR A 111 -5.90 10.06 -7.21
N LEU A 112 -7.02 9.63 -6.64
CA LEU A 112 -7.03 8.68 -5.53
C LEU A 112 -6.66 7.29 -6.08
N LEU A 113 -5.58 6.73 -5.57
CA LEU A 113 -5.13 5.39 -5.93
C LEU A 113 -5.94 4.35 -5.16
N GLN A 114 -6.41 3.34 -5.86
CA GLN A 114 -7.02 2.16 -5.27
C GLN A 114 -6.23 0.92 -5.70
N CYS A 115 -5.93 0.05 -4.75
CA CYS A 115 -5.32 -1.23 -5.04
C CYS A 115 -6.37 -2.34 -4.99
N ASN A 116 -6.50 -3.09 -6.08
CA ASN A 116 -7.61 -4.00 -6.30
C ASN A 116 -7.35 -5.41 -5.75
N THR A 117 -6.07 -5.79 -5.62
CA THR A 117 -5.70 -7.14 -5.19
C THR A 117 -5.11 -7.10 -3.79
N GLU A 118 -5.67 -7.91 -2.89
CA GLU A 118 -5.24 -8.02 -1.52
C GLU A 118 -4.42 -9.29 -1.30
N MET A 119 -3.31 -9.15 -0.53
CA MET A 119 -2.40 -10.22 -0.14
C MET A 119 -2.48 -10.42 1.36
N LYS A 120 -2.41 -11.67 1.80
CA LYS A 120 -2.47 -12.03 3.21
C LYS A 120 -1.13 -11.84 3.90
N TYR A 121 -1.11 -10.96 4.90
CA TYR A 121 0.06 -10.73 5.71
C TYR A 121 0.28 -11.90 6.69
N ASP A 122 1.53 -12.33 6.86
CA ASP A 122 1.89 -13.36 7.84
C ASP A 122 2.00 -12.77 9.25
N TYR A 123 0.90 -12.81 9.96
CA TYR A 123 0.79 -12.27 11.33
C TYR A 123 1.59 -13.07 12.36
N GLU A 124 1.79 -14.35 12.12
CA GLU A 124 2.39 -15.27 13.09
C GLU A 124 3.92 -15.23 13.05
N ASN A 125 4.49 -15.05 11.87
CA ASN A 125 5.94 -15.07 11.67
C ASN A 125 6.57 -13.67 11.66
N ASN A 126 5.87 -12.63 12.15
CA ASN A 126 6.47 -11.33 12.41
C ASN A 126 6.54 -11.05 13.92
N PRO A 127 7.68 -11.34 14.58
CA PRO A 127 7.83 -11.13 16.02
C PRO A 127 7.81 -9.66 16.45
N ASN A 128 7.99 -8.75 15.50
CA ASN A 128 8.02 -7.31 15.78
C ASN A 128 6.64 -6.65 15.66
N LEU A 129 5.64 -7.34 15.09
CA LEU A 129 4.32 -6.77 14.88
C LEU A 129 3.65 -6.39 16.21
N VAL A 130 3.36 -5.11 16.36
CA VAL A 130 2.63 -4.60 17.53
C VAL A 130 1.18 -4.37 17.16
N ARG A 131 0.28 -5.01 17.90
CA ARG A 131 -1.17 -4.83 17.82
C ARG A 131 -1.70 -4.50 19.22
N ARG A 132 -2.26 -3.32 19.41
CA ARG A 132 -2.72 -2.85 20.71
C ARG A 132 -4.22 -2.67 20.76
N GLN A 133 -4.83 -3.08 21.86
CA GLN A 133 -6.23 -2.83 22.21
C GLN A 133 -7.23 -3.21 21.08
N LEU A 134 -7.47 -4.50 20.94
CA LEU A 134 -8.53 -4.99 20.06
C LEU A 134 -9.90 -4.56 20.60
N CYS A 135 -10.66 -3.83 19.79
CA CYS A 135 -12.03 -3.48 20.12
C CYS A 135 -12.96 -4.66 19.83
N SER A 136 -13.70 -5.12 20.82
CA SER A 136 -14.64 -6.24 20.66
C SER A 136 -15.92 -5.88 19.91
N GLU A 137 -16.19 -4.60 19.68
CA GLU A 137 -17.37 -4.12 18.95
C GLU A 137 -17.10 -4.07 17.44
N CYS A 138 -16.03 -3.38 17.02
CA CYS A 138 -15.71 -3.21 15.61
C CYS A 138 -14.59 -4.11 15.10
N ASN A 139 -14.02 -4.96 15.96
CA ASN A 139 -12.94 -5.91 15.66
C ASN A 139 -11.70 -5.25 15.05
N GLN A 140 -11.42 -3.99 15.40
CA GLN A 140 -10.25 -3.26 14.97
C GLN A 140 -9.27 -3.06 16.13
N TYR A 141 -7.97 -3.17 15.84
CA TYR A 141 -6.94 -2.77 16.79
C TYR A 141 -6.83 -1.25 16.83
N PHE A 142 -6.63 -0.69 18.02
CA PHE A 142 -6.44 0.76 18.19
C PHE A 142 -5.14 1.25 17.54
N GLU A 143 -4.10 0.43 17.56
CA GLU A 143 -2.81 0.69 16.93
C GLU A 143 -2.27 -0.60 16.31
N VAL A 144 -1.71 -0.47 15.10
CA VAL A 144 -0.92 -1.51 14.44
C VAL A 144 0.36 -0.87 13.91
N SER A 145 1.52 -1.36 14.37
CA SER A 145 2.84 -0.82 14.03
C SER A 145 3.91 -1.90 13.97
N CYS A 146 5.16 -1.52 13.69
CA CYS A 146 6.31 -2.42 13.63
C CYS A 146 6.13 -3.59 12.65
N VAL A 147 5.65 -3.30 11.46
CA VAL A 147 5.24 -4.30 10.45
C VAL A 147 6.40 -4.93 9.66
N LEU A 148 7.63 -4.52 9.90
CA LEU A 148 8.80 -5.05 9.18
C LEU A 148 9.45 -6.22 9.94
N PRO A 149 9.95 -7.24 9.24
CA PRO A 149 9.86 -7.47 7.79
C PRO A 149 8.43 -7.77 7.34
N ILE A 150 8.08 -7.38 6.11
CA ILE A 150 6.78 -7.76 5.53
C ILE A 150 6.94 -9.17 4.98
N LYS A 151 6.09 -10.08 5.45
CA LYS A 151 5.97 -11.44 4.94
C LYS A 151 4.52 -11.67 4.52
N LEU A 152 4.33 -12.39 3.43
CA LEU A 152 3.02 -12.75 2.90
C LEU A 152 2.82 -14.26 3.00
N LEU A 153 1.58 -14.69 3.23
CA LEU A 153 1.22 -16.11 3.24
C LEU A 153 1.03 -16.69 1.84
N ASP A 154 0.76 -15.83 0.88
CA ASP A 154 0.38 -16.15 -0.50
C ASP A 154 1.36 -15.54 -1.53
N GLU A 155 2.67 -15.55 -1.20
CA GLU A 155 3.73 -15.01 -2.08
C GLU A 155 3.77 -15.69 -3.47
N ASP A 156 3.31 -16.91 -3.59
CA ASP A 156 3.18 -17.67 -4.83
C ASP A 156 2.14 -17.11 -5.80
N LEU A 157 1.23 -16.27 -5.32
CA LEU A 157 0.23 -15.57 -6.15
C LEU A 157 0.75 -14.26 -6.75
N LEU A 158 1.95 -13.81 -6.37
CA LEU A 158 2.55 -12.59 -6.91
C LEU A 158 2.82 -12.73 -8.41
N GLN A 159 2.56 -11.67 -9.17
CA GLN A 159 2.78 -11.58 -10.61
C GLN A 159 3.75 -10.44 -10.91
N ASN A 160 4.50 -10.56 -12.01
CA ASN A 160 5.35 -9.47 -12.50
C ASN A 160 4.53 -8.23 -12.86
N ASN A 161 5.15 -7.06 -12.72
CA ASN A 161 4.55 -5.76 -13.08
C ASN A 161 3.22 -5.48 -12.37
N ALA A 162 3.07 -5.94 -11.12
CA ALA A 162 1.82 -5.80 -10.40
C ALA A 162 1.97 -5.12 -9.04
N PHE A 163 0.91 -4.41 -8.66
CA PHE A 163 0.75 -3.83 -7.33
C PHE A 163 -0.29 -4.62 -6.54
N TYR A 164 -0.07 -4.64 -5.24
CA TYR A 164 -0.93 -5.31 -4.26
C TYR A 164 -1.11 -4.44 -3.03
N LYS A 165 -2.13 -4.70 -2.25
CA LYS A 165 -2.25 -4.20 -0.88
C LYS A 165 -2.24 -5.36 0.10
N THR A 166 -1.82 -5.12 1.33
CA THR A 166 -1.97 -6.11 2.40
C THR A 166 -3.38 -6.06 2.99
N ASP A 167 -3.86 -7.19 3.53
CA ASP A 167 -5.02 -7.24 4.42
C ASP A 167 -4.71 -6.57 5.77
N LEU A 168 -3.43 -6.49 6.15
CA LEU A 168 -2.98 -5.76 7.32
C LEU A 168 -3.19 -4.25 7.14
N ILE A 169 -3.99 -3.67 8.02
CA ILE A 169 -4.19 -2.23 8.11
C ILE A 169 -3.28 -1.68 9.21
N VAL A 170 -2.30 -0.86 8.83
CA VAL A 170 -1.36 -0.22 9.75
C VAL A 170 -1.85 1.15 10.17
N GLY A 171 -1.33 1.65 11.29
CA GLY A 171 -1.62 2.99 11.79
C GLY A 171 -2.37 3.01 13.12
N GLY A 172 -2.86 4.19 13.46
CA GLY A 172 -3.53 4.47 14.73
C GLY A 172 -4.91 5.12 14.54
N VAL A 173 -5.26 6.03 15.42
CA VAL A 173 -6.59 6.64 15.46
C VAL A 173 -6.87 7.50 14.21
N VAL A 174 -5.91 8.30 13.79
CA VAL A 174 -6.10 9.29 12.72
C VAL A 174 -5.88 8.69 11.34
N GLY A 175 -4.72 8.08 11.13
CA GLY A 175 -4.34 7.51 9.84
C GLY A 175 -4.25 6.00 9.88
N ARG A 176 -4.89 5.34 8.93
CA ARG A 176 -4.92 3.88 8.78
C ARG A 176 -4.94 3.50 7.32
N TRP A 177 -4.03 2.64 6.92
CA TRP A 177 -3.92 2.23 5.52
C TRP A 177 -3.36 0.82 5.38
N PRO A 178 -3.70 0.09 4.31
CA PRO A 178 -2.97 -1.10 3.93
C PRO A 178 -1.57 -0.73 3.43
N LEU A 179 -0.63 -1.64 3.53
CA LEU A 179 0.65 -1.47 2.87
C LEU A 179 0.47 -1.71 1.37
N ILE A 180 0.99 -0.81 0.54
CA ILE A 180 1.02 -0.99 -0.91
C ILE A 180 2.35 -1.64 -1.28
N LEU A 181 2.26 -2.72 -2.03
CA LEU A 181 3.38 -3.52 -2.49
C LEU A 181 3.52 -3.44 -4.00
N ALA A 182 4.73 -3.52 -4.49
CA ALA A 182 5.07 -3.53 -5.91
C ALA A 182 6.06 -4.65 -6.20
N THR A 183 5.90 -5.38 -7.30
CA THR A 183 6.79 -6.48 -7.68
C THR A 183 8.00 -6.01 -8.50
N ASP A 184 8.93 -6.89 -8.70
CA ASP A 184 10.34 -6.79 -9.09
C ASP A 184 10.72 -5.65 -10.05
N ASP A 185 10.02 -5.51 -11.17
CA ASP A 185 10.43 -4.57 -12.22
C ASP A 185 9.99 -3.13 -11.94
N ILE A 186 9.00 -2.94 -11.09
CA ILE A 186 8.39 -1.64 -10.84
C ILE A 186 9.38 -0.63 -10.24
N PRO A 187 10.20 -0.97 -9.22
CA PRO A 187 11.22 -0.05 -8.72
C PRO A 187 12.23 0.38 -9.79
N TYR A 188 12.62 -0.53 -10.70
CA TYR A 188 13.51 -0.20 -11.79
C TYR A 188 12.85 0.76 -12.79
N ILE A 189 11.59 0.49 -13.17
CA ILE A 189 10.81 1.36 -14.06
C ILE A 189 10.74 2.78 -13.50
N PHE A 190 10.29 2.94 -12.26
CA PHE A 190 10.11 4.27 -11.67
C PHE A 190 11.43 4.98 -11.42
N ASN A 191 12.43 4.31 -10.84
CA ASN A 191 13.66 4.96 -10.39
C ASN A 191 14.71 5.12 -11.50
N LYS A 192 14.83 4.15 -12.41
CA LYS A 192 15.90 4.15 -13.43
C LYS A 192 15.41 4.61 -14.78
N LEU A 193 14.32 4.06 -15.29
CA LEU A 193 13.82 4.40 -16.61
C LEU A 193 13.12 5.77 -16.62
N GLU A 194 12.20 5.99 -15.70
CA GLU A 194 11.38 7.20 -15.64
C GLU A 194 11.92 8.27 -14.68
N LYS A 195 12.90 7.94 -13.84
CA LYS A 195 13.60 8.85 -12.90
C LYS A 195 12.65 9.67 -12.02
N VAL A 196 11.64 9.00 -11.48
CA VAL A 196 10.69 9.61 -10.54
C VAL A 196 11.36 9.71 -9.16
N LYS A 197 11.47 10.92 -8.62
CA LYS A 197 12.31 11.18 -7.42
C LYS A 197 11.58 11.00 -6.08
N ASP A 198 10.26 11.04 -6.07
CA ASP A 198 9.42 11.09 -4.86
C ASP A 198 8.55 9.84 -4.69
N VAL A 199 8.97 8.74 -5.30
CA VAL A 199 8.41 7.41 -5.13
C VAL A 199 9.51 6.50 -4.60
N TYR A 200 9.34 5.92 -3.43
CA TYR A 200 10.37 5.14 -2.75
C TYR A 200 9.93 3.68 -2.62
N PHE A 201 10.89 2.76 -2.76
CA PHE A 201 10.66 1.34 -2.71
C PHE A 201 11.61 0.68 -1.72
N ASN A 202 11.06 0.03 -0.70
CA ASN A 202 11.82 -0.72 0.30
C ASN A 202 11.59 -2.21 0.09
N LEU A 203 12.65 -2.97 -0.12
CA LEU A 203 12.59 -4.43 -0.27
C LEU A 203 11.99 -5.05 1.00
N CYS A 204 10.97 -5.90 0.81
CA CYS A 204 10.23 -6.54 1.90
C CYS A 204 10.82 -7.89 2.29
N ASN A 205 11.07 -8.75 1.29
CA ASN A 205 11.68 -10.06 1.49
C ASN A 205 13.20 -9.96 1.25
N LYS A 206 13.96 -9.99 2.33
CA LYS A 206 15.37 -10.35 2.24
C LYS A 206 15.41 -11.88 2.36
N GLY A 207 15.72 -12.55 1.24
CA GLY A 207 15.97 -13.97 1.23
C GLY A 207 17.10 -14.40 2.16
#